data_4dd9ed75bd88a21e4f8aa788a8cc509a
#
_entry.id   4dd9ed75bd88a21e4f8aa788a8cc509a
#
_cell.length_a   1.000
_cell.length_b   1.000
_cell.length_c   1.000
_cell.angle_alpha   90.00
_cell.angle_beta   90.00
_cell.angle_gamma   90.00
#
_symmetry.space_group_name_H-M   'P 1'
#
loop_
_entity.id
_entity.type
_entity.pdbx_description
1 polymer ?
#
loop_
_entity_poly.entity_id
_entity_poly.type
_entity_poly.pdbx_seq_one_letter_code
_entity_poly.pdbx_strand_id
1 'polypeptide(L)'
;MKDINELFGYLPHRYPFLLVDRVLDVVPGERIRGYKNLTVNEQFFNGHFPGHPIMPGVLMIEAMAQLSGVLAFETKNRRPSDGFTYYLAGTDRTRFKRPVIPGDRLMMESRILADRRGLMKFDCQAFVDDELACTSEIICMERKL
;
A
#
# COMPACT_ATOMS: atom_id res chain seq x y z
N MET A 1 7.40 -12.98 6.70
CA MET A 1 7.67 -11.56 7.02
C MET A 1 8.72 -11.01 6.07
N LYS A 2 8.56 -9.74 5.63
CA LYS A 2 9.53 -9.09 4.75
C LYS A 2 9.92 -7.75 5.36
N ASP A 3 11.23 -7.56 5.54
CA ASP A 3 11.77 -6.27 6.00
C ASP A 3 11.96 -5.31 4.81
N ILE A 4 12.43 -4.10 5.10
CA ILE A 4 12.57 -3.06 4.08
C ILE A 4 13.54 -3.46 2.96
N ASN A 5 14.59 -4.21 3.28
CA ASN A 5 15.56 -4.63 2.26
C ASN A 5 14.94 -5.63 1.27
N GLU A 6 14.09 -6.52 1.77
CA GLU A 6 13.33 -7.43 0.91
C GLU A 6 12.29 -6.67 0.06
N LEU A 7 11.63 -5.66 0.65
CA LEU A 7 10.63 -4.85 -0.05
C LEU A 7 11.22 -4.06 -1.22
N PHE A 8 12.49 -3.67 -1.15
CA PHE A 8 13.17 -3.04 -2.29
C PHE A 8 13.17 -3.93 -3.55
N GLY A 9 13.10 -5.24 -3.38
CA GLY A 9 13.02 -6.19 -4.49
C GLY A 9 11.62 -6.35 -5.09
N TYR A 10 10.59 -5.84 -4.42
CA TYR A 10 9.19 -5.91 -4.87
C TYR A 10 8.67 -4.57 -5.37
N LEU A 11 9.10 -3.49 -4.74
CA LEU A 11 8.59 -2.15 -5.01
C LEU A 11 9.70 -1.28 -5.61
N PRO A 12 9.50 -0.68 -6.79
CA PRO A 12 10.48 0.23 -7.38
C PRO A 12 10.50 1.60 -6.70
N HIS A 13 9.48 1.89 -5.89
CA HIS A 13 9.37 3.14 -5.15
C HIS A 13 10.56 3.35 -4.21
N ARG A 14 10.95 4.61 -4.00
CA ARG A 14 11.99 5.00 -3.04
C ARG A 14 11.54 6.26 -2.31
N TYR A 15 12.35 6.73 -1.38
CA TYR A 15 12.06 7.99 -0.69
C TYR A 15 11.76 9.11 -1.70
N PRO A 16 10.70 9.91 -1.49
CA PRO A 16 9.80 9.90 -0.33
C PRO A 16 8.51 9.11 -0.57
N PHE A 17 8.45 8.23 -1.55
CA PHE A 17 7.22 7.62 -2.04
C PHE A 17 7.10 6.12 -1.74
N LEU A 18 8.04 5.53 -1.03
CA LEU A 18 7.91 4.15 -0.54
C LEU A 18 7.11 4.18 0.75
N LEU A 19 5.91 3.60 0.73
CA LEU A 19 4.92 3.72 1.80
C LEU A 19 4.57 2.37 2.46
N VAL A 20 5.45 1.41 2.38
CA VAL A 20 5.36 0.14 3.11
C VAL A 20 6.69 -0.10 3.81
N ASP A 21 6.68 -0.22 5.13
CA ASP A 21 7.90 -0.42 5.91
C ASP A 21 8.16 -1.89 6.22
N ARG A 22 7.09 -2.69 6.36
CA ARG A 22 7.21 -4.12 6.64
C ARG A 22 5.96 -4.86 6.20
N VAL A 23 6.16 -6.07 5.68
CA VAL A 23 5.10 -7.05 5.47
C VAL A 23 5.17 -8.06 6.60
N LEU A 24 4.08 -8.27 7.30
CA LEU A 24 3.99 -9.21 8.41
C LEU A 24 3.73 -10.63 7.95
N ASP A 25 2.79 -10.79 7.03
CA ASP A 25 2.47 -12.08 6.43
C ASP A 25 1.85 -11.90 5.04
N VAL A 26 2.04 -12.91 4.20
CA VAL A 26 1.46 -12.95 2.86
C VAL A 26 1.06 -14.39 2.54
N VAL A 27 -0.14 -14.53 1.99
CA VAL A 27 -0.65 -15.79 1.43
C VAL A 27 -0.84 -15.56 -0.06
N PRO A 28 0.08 -16.03 -0.92
CA PRO A 28 -0.03 -15.82 -2.36
C PRO A 28 -1.39 -16.29 -2.88
N GLY A 29 -1.99 -15.52 -3.77
CA GLY A 29 -3.32 -15.78 -4.29
C GLY A 29 -4.47 -15.35 -3.41
N GLU A 30 -4.21 -14.90 -2.19
CA GLU A 30 -5.27 -14.57 -1.23
C GLU A 30 -5.12 -13.18 -0.61
N ARG A 31 -4.12 -12.98 0.26
CA ARG A 31 -4.05 -11.79 1.11
C ARG A 31 -2.65 -11.44 1.56
N ILE A 32 -2.50 -10.21 2.02
CA ILE A 32 -1.28 -9.67 2.60
C ILE A 32 -1.61 -8.73 3.75
N ARG A 33 -0.72 -8.64 4.72
CA ARG A 33 -0.80 -7.70 5.82
C ARG A 33 0.57 -7.08 6.07
N GLY A 34 0.59 -5.78 6.25
CA GLY A 34 1.83 -5.04 6.50
C GLY A 34 1.53 -3.66 7.04
N TYR A 35 2.56 -2.84 7.21
CA TYR A 35 2.36 -1.51 7.77
C TYR A 35 3.34 -0.47 7.27
N LYS A 36 2.96 0.80 7.44
CA LYS A 36 3.79 2.00 7.32
C LYS A 36 3.86 2.68 8.68
N ASN A 37 5.05 2.95 9.17
CA ASN A 37 5.24 3.80 10.35
C ASN A 37 5.23 5.26 9.90
N LEU A 38 4.47 6.10 10.60
CA LEU A 38 4.37 7.52 10.27
C LEU A 38 5.07 8.35 11.32
N THR A 39 5.99 9.19 10.87
CA THR A 39 6.70 10.13 11.73
C THR A 39 6.62 11.53 11.16
N VAL A 40 6.96 12.54 11.98
CA VAL A 40 7.00 13.92 11.52
C VAL A 40 8.05 14.13 10.42
N ASN A 41 8.96 13.17 10.23
CA ASN A 41 9.98 13.22 9.17
C ASN A 41 9.47 12.79 7.79
N GLU A 42 8.20 12.36 7.68
CA GLU A 42 7.60 12.16 6.37
C GLU A 42 7.42 13.52 5.68
N GLN A 43 7.91 13.62 4.45
CA GLN A 43 7.89 14.87 3.70
C GLN A 43 6.49 15.45 3.51
N PHE A 44 5.48 14.60 3.31
CA PHE A 44 4.12 15.07 3.03
C PHE A 44 3.46 15.81 4.20
N PHE A 45 3.94 15.62 5.45
CA PHE A 45 3.38 16.36 6.58
C PHE A 45 3.76 17.84 6.57
N ASN A 46 4.82 18.22 5.84
CA ASN A 46 5.24 19.63 5.77
C ASN A 46 4.18 20.50 5.13
N GLY A 47 3.51 20.01 4.10
CA GLY A 47 2.51 20.77 3.35
C GLY A 47 1.07 20.39 3.66
N HIS A 48 0.84 19.33 4.42
CA HIS A 48 -0.50 18.81 4.65
C HIS A 48 -0.73 18.49 6.14
N PHE A 49 -0.91 19.48 6.98
CA PHE A 49 -0.90 20.93 6.71
C PHE A 49 0.11 21.61 7.65
N PRO A 50 0.64 22.80 7.31
CA PRO A 50 1.54 23.50 8.23
C PRO A 50 0.91 23.68 9.61
N GLY A 51 1.60 23.20 10.66
CA GLY A 51 1.11 23.25 12.04
C GLY A 51 0.02 22.24 12.38
N HIS A 52 -0.46 21.46 11.42
CA HIS A 52 -1.52 20.47 11.63
C HIS A 52 -1.30 19.26 10.71
N PRO A 53 -0.29 18.43 11.02
CA PRO A 53 0.08 17.33 10.12
C PRO A 53 -0.95 16.21 10.12
N ILE A 54 -1.46 15.90 8.94
CA ILE A 54 -2.39 14.79 8.69
C ILE A 54 -1.92 14.06 7.44
N MET A 55 -1.91 12.74 7.47
CA MET A 55 -1.57 11.96 6.28
C MET A 55 -2.62 12.21 5.19
N PRO A 56 -2.21 12.62 3.98
CA PRO A 56 -3.15 12.75 2.88
C PRO A 56 -3.87 11.43 2.60
N GLY A 57 -5.20 11.48 2.49
CA GLY A 57 -5.98 10.27 2.24
C GLY A 57 -5.56 9.57 0.96
N VAL A 58 -5.21 10.32 -0.08
CA VAL A 58 -4.71 9.75 -1.34
C VAL A 58 -3.43 8.95 -1.15
N LEU A 59 -2.61 9.27 -0.15
CA LEU A 59 -1.41 8.53 0.17
C LEU A 59 -1.70 7.28 1.01
N MET A 60 -2.79 7.24 1.76
CA MET A 60 -3.26 5.98 2.36
C MET A 60 -3.65 4.98 1.27
N ILE A 61 -4.34 5.46 0.23
CA ILE A 61 -4.67 4.63 -0.94
C ILE A 61 -3.39 4.13 -1.61
N GLU A 62 -2.43 5.03 -1.83
CA GLU A 62 -1.14 4.66 -2.44
C GLU A 62 -0.40 3.61 -1.61
N ALA A 63 -0.37 3.77 -0.29
CA ALA A 63 0.27 2.80 0.61
C ALA A 63 -0.38 1.41 0.50
N MET A 64 -1.71 1.36 0.48
CA MET A 64 -2.45 0.11 0.29
C MET A 64 -2.23 -0.48 -1.11
N ALA A 65 -2.11 0.37 -2.12
CA ALA A 65 -1.81 -0.08 -3.49
C ALA A 65 -0.40 -0.69 -3.57
N GLN A 66 0.58 -0.10 -2.90
CA GLN A 66 1.93 -0.66 -2.85
C GLN A 66 1.94 -2.01 -2.14
N LEU A 67 1.26 -2.13 -1.01
CA LEU A 67 1.12 -3.41 -0.32
C LEU A 67 0.47 -4.46 -1.23
N SER A 68 -0.58 -4.09 -1.94
CA SER A 68 -1.27 -4.95 -2.91
C SER A 68 -0.34 -5.36 -4.05
N GLY A 69 0.56 -4.48 -4.47
CA GLY A 69 1.58 -4.78 -5.47
C GLY A 69 2.53 -5.89 -5.02
N VAL A 70 2.92 -5.89 -3.76
CA VAL A 70 3.72 -6.99 -3.20
C VAL A 70 2.95 -8.31 -3.28
N LEU A 71 1.67 -8.29 -2.92
CA LEU A 71 0.80 -9.48 -3.03
C LEU A 71 0.70 -9.95 -4.48
N ALA A 72 0.56 -9.03 -5.43
CA ALA A 72 0.51 -9.36 -6.86
C ALA A 72 1.79 -10.05 -7.32
N PHE A 73 2.95 -9.51 -6.98
CA PHE A 73 4.24 -10.12 -7.33
C PHE A 73 4.42 -11.51 -6.69
N GLU A 74 4.05 -11.66 -5.42
CA GLU A 74 4.09 -12.96 -4.76
C GLU A 74 3.15 -13.98 -5.42
N THR A 75 1.94 -13.54 -5.77
CA THR A 75 0.93 -14.38 -6.39
C THR A 75 1.37 -14.87 -7.77
N LYS A 76 1.99 -13.99 -8.56
CA LYS A 76 2.47 -14.32 -9.91
C LYS A 76 3.87 -14.90 -9.92
N ASN A 77 4.54 -14.95 -8.77
CA ASN A 77 5.92 -15.38 -8.63
C ASN A 77 6.85 -14.61 -9.59
N ARG A 78 6.70 -13.28 -9.60
CA ARG A 78 7.50 -12.36 -10.42
C ARG A 78 8.07 -11.23 -9.58
N ARG A 79 9.01 -10.50 -10.16
CA ARG A 79 9.65 -9.32 -9.54
C ARG A 79 9.75 -8.21 -10.58
N PRO A 80 9.91 -6.95 -10.15
CA PRO A 80 10.22 -5.87 -11.08
C PRO A 80 11.43 -6.15 -11.96
N SER A 81 12.44 -6.87 -11.44
CA SER A 81 13.62 -7.29 -12.21
C SER A 81 13.28 -8.20 -13.38
N ASP A 82 12.12 -8.82 -13.40
CA ASP A 82 11.62 -9.61 -14.53
C ASP A 82 10.98 -8.73 -15.62
N GLY A 83 10.95 -7.41 -15.42
CA GLY A 83 10.44 -6.45 -16.41
C GLY A 83 8.96 -6.11 -16.25
N PHE A 84 8.39 -6.29 -15.07
CA PHE A 84 6.98 -5.98 -14.79
C PHE A 84 6.85 -4.98 -13.65
N THR A 85 5.77 -4.21 -13.68
CA THR A 85 5.35 -3.37 -12.56
C THR A 85 3.83 -3.30 -12.53
N TYR A 86 3.28 -2.73 -11.47
CA TYR A 86 1.85 -2.52 -11.32
C TYR A 86 1.58 -1.03 -11.14
N TYR A 87 0.68 -0.50 -11.97
CA TYR A 87 0.22 0.88 -11.86
C TYR A 87 -1.14 0.91 -11.18
N LEU A 88 -1.35 1.88 -10.32
CA LEU A 88 -2.67 2.16 -9.77
C LEU A 88 -3.56 2.66 -10.92
N ALA A 89 -4.61 1.88 -11.23
CA ALA A 89 -5.49 2.17 -12.37
C ALA A 89 -6.81 2.79 -11.93
N GLY A 90 -7.26 2.51 -10.70
CA GLY A 90 -8.51 3.06 -10.23
C GLY A 90 -8.83 2.63 -8.80
N THR A 91 -9.87 3.25 -8.24
CA THR A 91 -10.39 2.91 -6.92
C THR A 91 -11.91 2.96 -6.93
N ASP A 92 -12.53 2.10 -6.11
CA ASP A 92 -13.95 2.09 -5.88
C ASP A 92 -14.23 2.02 -4.38
N ARG A 93 -15.39 2.52 -3.97
CA ARG A 93 -15.91 2.37 -2.60
C ARG A 93 -14.91 2.85 -1.55
N THR A 94 -14.27 3.98 -1.83
CA THR A 94 -13.28 4.55 -0.93
C THR A 94 -13.96 5.35 0.17
N ARG A 95 -13.56 5.08 1.43
CA ARG A 95 -14.02 5.83 2.60
C ARG A 95 -12.86 6.10 3.54
N PHE A 96 -12.78 7.33 4.01
CA PHE A 96 -11.83 7.75 5.03
C PHE A 96 -12.57 7.88 6.35
N LYS A 97 -12.16 7.14 7.36
CA LYS A 97 -12.92 6.99 8.61
C LYS A 97 -12.33 7.77 9.78
N ARG A 98 -11.04 8.06 9.74
CA ARG A 98 -10.35 8.85 10.76
C ARG A 98 -9.07 9.45 10.21
N PRO A 99 -8.60 10.60 10.78
CA PRO A 99 -7.28 11.14 10.44
C PRO A 99 -6.18 10.20 10.92
N VAL A 100 -5.06 10.22 10.18
CA VAL A 100 -3.83 9.50 10.53
C VAL A 100 -2.74 10.56 10.67
N ILE A 101 -2.02 10.53 11.78
CA ILE A 101 -1.10 11.61 12.17
C ILE A 101 0.30 11.05 12.47
N PRO A 102 1.33 11.92 12.56
CA PRO A 102 2.65 11.49 12.98
C PRO A 102 2.62 10.75 14.33
N GLY A 103 3.33 9.65 14.42
CA GLY A 103 3.34 8.75 15.57
C GLY A 103 2.43 7.53 15.40
N ASP A 104 1.52 7.56 14.43
CA ASP A 104 0.66 6.41 14.16
C ASP A 104 1.40 5.35 13.34
N ARG A 105 1.02 4.10 13.54
CA ARG A 105 1.36 3.00 12.64
C ARG A 105 0.14 2.67 11.81
N LEU A 106 0.25 2.84 10.49
CA LEU A 106 -0.83 2.50 9.57
C LEU A 106 -0.73 1.01 9.24
N MET A 107 -1.54 0.20 9.92
CA MET A 107 -1.65 -1.22 9.63
C MET A 107 -2.56 -1.41 8.42
N MET A 108 -2.13 -2.22 7.45
CA MET A 108 -2.85 -2.40 6.20
C MET A 108 -3.07 -3.87 5.89
N GLU A 109 -4.22 -4.15 5.28
CA GLU A 109 -4.58 -5.47 4.79
C GLU A 109 -5.10 -5.34 3.36
N SER A 110 -4.78 -6.33 2.51
CA SER A 110 -5.25 -6.39 1.13
C SER A 110 -5.62 -7.82 0.79
N ARG A 111 -6.76 -8.00 0.12
CA ARG A 111 -7.25 -9.30 -0.37
C ARG A 111 -7.52 -9.20 -1.86
N ILE A 112 -7.18 -10.25 -2.59
CA ILE A 112 -7.48 -10.32 -4.03
C ILE A 112 -8.98 -10.58 -4.21
N LEU A 113 -9.64 -9.70 -4.96
CA LEU A 113 -11.05 -9.86 -5.37
C LEU A 113 -11.16 -10.38 -6.79
N ALA A 114 -10.25 -9.98 -7.68
CA ALA A 114 -10.25 -10.40 -9.08
C ALA A 114 -8.85 -10.35 -9.66
N ASP A 115 -8.60 -11.21 -10.62
CA ASP A 115 -7.31 -11.31 -11.32
C ASP A 115 -7.62 -11.73 -12.76
N ARG A 116 -7.61 -10.75 -13.68
CA ARG A 116 -7.96 -10.96 -15.09
C ARG A 116 -7.06 -10.18 -16.02
N ARG A 117 -6.32 -10.88 -16.87
CA ARG A 117 -5.58 -10.26 -17.99
C ARG A 117 -4.69 -9.10 -17.56
N GLY A 118 -3.96 -9.27 -16.46
CA GLY A 118 -3.08 -8.24 -15.92
C GLY A 118 -3.78 -7.20 -15.06
N LEU A 119 -5.11 -7.23 -14.97
CA LEU A 119 -5.86 -6.37 -14.06
C LEU A 119 -6.15 -7.14 -12.78
N MET A 120 -5.76 -6.56 -11.65
CA MET A 120 -6.05 -7.12 -10.34
C MET A 120 -6.85 -6.12 -9.52
N LYS A 121 -7.87 -6.63 -8.84
CA LYS A 121 -8.69 -5.84 -7.93
C LYS A 121 -8.52 -6.38 -6.52
N PHE A 122 -8.36 -5.46 -5.58
CA PHE A 122 -8.08 -5.79 -4.17
C PHE A 122 -9.09 -5.11 -3.27
N ASP A 123 -9.49 -5.80 -2.21
CA ASP A 123 -10.22 -5.21 -1.10
C ASP A 123 -9.22 -4.82 -0.03
N CYS A 124 -9.12 -3.52 0.26
CA CYS A 124 -8.08 -2.97 1.12
C CYS A 124 -8.67 -2.27 2.33
N GLN A 125 -8.01 -2.43 3.47
CA GLN A 125 -8.36 -1.76 4.72
C GLN A 125 -7.09 -1.28 5.42
N ALA A 126 -7.17 -0.11 6.05
CA ALA A 126 -6.09 0.45 6.85
C ALA A 126 -6.60 0.80 8.24
N PHE A 127 -5.79 0.54 9.25
CA PHE A 127 -6.14 0.69 10.66
C PHE A 127 -5.04 1.43 11.42
N VAL A 128 -5.46 2.13 12.47
CA VAL A 128 -4.55 2.63 13.51
C VAL A 128 -5.09 2.14 14.84
N ASP A 129 -4.27 1.40 15.61
CA ASP A 129 -4.67 0.82 16.91
C ASP A 129 -6.02 0.08 16.84
N ASP A 130 -6.17 -0.78 15.82
CA ASP A 130 -7.37 -1.57 15.53
C ASP A 130 -8.60 -0.74 15.14
N GLU A 131 -8.48 0.57 15.02
CA GLU A 131 -9.55 1.45 14.54
C GLU A 131 -9.42 1.66 13.03
N LEU A 132 -10.50 1.40 12.31
CA LEU A 132 -10.51 1.53 10.85
C LEU A 132 -10.27 2.99 10.43
N ALA A 133 -9.23 3.21 9.62
CA ALA A 133 -8.87 4.53 9.11
C ALA A 133 -9.32 4.73 7.66
N CYS A 134 -9.25 3.70 6.83
CA CYS A 134 -9.59 3.79 5.42
C CYS A 134 -10.01 2.43 4.88
N THR A 135 -10.99 2.43 3.98
CA THR A 135 -11.34 1.28 3.15
C THR A 135 -11.35 1.69 1.69
N SER A 136 -10.95 0.79 0.81
CA SER A 136 -11.02 1.03 -0.64
C SER A 136 -10.94 -0.28 -1.39
N GLU A 137 -11.62 -0.36 -2.53
CA GLU A 137 -11.31 -1.35 -3.54
C GLU A 137 -10.30 -0.71 -4.49
N ILE A 138 -9.16 -1.36 -4.68
CA ILE A 138 -8.05 -0.81 -5.45
C ILE A 138 -7.83 -1.69 -6.68
N ILE A 139 -7.70 -1.03 -7.83
CA ILE A 139 -7.47 -1.69 -9.11
C ILE A 139 -6.05 -1.37 -9.56
N CYS A 140 -5.25 -2.40 -9.78
CA CYS A 140 -3.90 -2.28 -10.31
C CYS A 140 -3.81 -2.97 -11.67
N MET A 141 -3.04 -2.37 -12.57
CA MET A 141 -2.80 -2.93 -13.89
C MET A 141 -1.32 -3.30 -14.04
N GLU A 142 -1.07 -4.54 -14.44
CA GLU A 142 0.27 -4.99 -14.79
C GLU A 142 0.76 -4.24 -16.03
N ARG A 143 2.00 -3.78 -15.97
CA ARG A 143 2.69 -3.14 -17.09
C ARG A 143 4.03 -3.81 -17.31
N LYS A 144 4.35 -4.09 -18.57
CA LYS A 144 5.67 -4.54 -18.95
C LYS A 144 6.55 -3.31 -19.12
N LEU A 145 7.71 -3.33 -18.49
CA LEU A 145 8.68 -2.23 -18.56
C LEU A 145 9.49 -2.28 -19.85
#